data_50fe03175de7ed94edc2556f030af4bb
#
_entry.id   50fe03175de7ed94edc2556f030af4bb
#
_cell.length_a   1.000
_cell.length_b   1.000
_cell.length_c   1.000
_cell.angle_alpha   90.00
_cell.angle_beta   90.00
_cell.angle_gamma   90.00
#
_symmetry.space_group_name_H-M   'P 1'
#
loop_
_entity.id
_entity.type
_entity.pdbx_description
1 polymer ?
#
loop_
_entity_poly.entity_id
_entity_poly.type
_entity_poly.pdbx_seq_one_letter_code
_entity_poly.pdbx_strand_id
1 'polypeptide(L)'
;MKIKIKSLISILLVIFLSGCGTREFFGFEEKKIPLLGKRISVLKGDLNSFENIRTDSKVELSELEINLNWEQSHNSPTHMSKNLSAITDFNKFKRITSGKGEEKDSKILSQPVIKDNKIFYIDAKTNIIAYDLEAERIVWKKNISTSLENDHNIGGGLAINENAIFVNSPYAEVLSINKENGALIWSKKVSSPLRSSPTLVNNRVLSITVDNRLLVLDQVKGELIWSHEGIPNNTSIVSAPKVAADQNILVVPYSNGDYFGLNLTNGIELWKGSIVDIEQTKTSNTFNDIDANPIFINNSVIIAGS
;
A
#
# COMPACT_ATOMS: atom_id res chain seq x y z
N MET A 1 47.53 -27.52 -47.93
CA MET A 1 46.44 -28.32 -47.36
C MET A 1 46.02 -27.93 -45.92
N LYS A 2 46.85 -27.17 -45.18
CA LYS A 2 46.53 -26.74 -43.77
C LYS A 2 45.55 -25.58 -43.65
N ILE A 3 45.29 -24.81 -44.70
CA ILE A 3 44.41 -23.62 -44.69
C ILE A 3 42.90 -24.01 -44.72
N LYS A 4 42.58 -25.13 -45.39
CA LYS A 4 41.15 -25.58 -45.50
C LYS A 4 40.57 -26.11 -44.21
N ILE A 5 41.38 -26.64 -43.29
CA ILE A 5 40.88 -27.19 -42.01
C ILE A 5 40.52 -26.08 -41.06
N LYS A 6 41.29 -24.97 -40.98
CA LYS A 6 40.94 -23.83 -40.11
C LYS A 6 39.66 -23.10 -40.55
N SER A 7 39.45 -23.02 -41.89
CA SER A 7 38.20 -22.43 -42.43
C SER A 7 36.98 -23.30 -42.13
N LEU A 8 37.16 -24.65 -42.19
CA LEU A 8 36.07 -25.57 -41.87
C LEU A 8 35.67 -25.53 -40.37
N ILE A 9 36.67 -25.43 -39.49
CA ILE A 9 36.45 -25.29 -38.04
C ILE A 9 35.77 -23.96 -37.70
N SER A 10 36.14 -22.88 -38.40
CA SER A 10 35.50 -21.56 -38.18
C SER A 10 34.05 -21.53 -38.62
N ILE A 11 33.71 -22.21 -39.72
CA ILE A 11 32.31 -22.34 -40.19
C ILE A 11 31.51 -23.22 -39.24
N LEU A 12 32.10 -24.32 -38.73
CA LEU A 12 31.43 -25.18 -37.74
C LEU A 12 31.15 -24.46 -36.42
N LEU A 13 32.08 -23.60 -35.97
CA LEU A 13 31.92 -22.80 -34.76
C LEU A 13 30.81 -21.76 -34.87
N VAL A 14 30.62 -21.15 -36.04
CA VAL A 14 29.55 -20.18 -36.30
C VAL A 14 28.16 -20.85 -36.27
N ILE A 15 28.08 -22.12 -36.75
CA ILE A 15 26.82 -22.89 -36.73
C ILE A 15 26.44 -23.28 -35.29
N PHE A 16 27.41 -23.50 -34.40
CA PHE A 16 27.14 -23.81 -32.99
C PHE A 16 26.75 -22.59 -32.16
N LEU A 17 27.11 -21.37 -32.55
CA LEU A 17 26.79 -20.14 -31.85
C LEU A 17 25.41 -19.55 -32.22
N SER A 18 24.75 -20.07 -33.27
CA SER A 18 23.40 -19.62 -33.68
C SER A 18 22.27 -20.48 -33.10
N GLY A 19 22.50 -21.12 -31.97
CA GLY A 19 21.58 -22.05 -31.32
C GLY A 19 20.36 -21.47 -30.60
N CYS A 20 19.93 -20.26 -30.91
CA CYS A 20 18.63 -19.73 -30.44
C CYS A 20 17.90 -19.10 -31.63
N GLY A 21 16.84 -19.74 -32.11
CA GLY A 21 15.87 -19.09 -32.99
C GLY A 21 15.78 -19.58 -34.45
N THR A 22 16.45 -20.68 -34.84
CA THR A 22 16.47 -21.15 -36.26
C THR A 22 15.21 -21.94 -36.67
N ARG A 23 14.29 -22.24 -35.79
CA ARG A 23 13.07 -22.98 -36.14
C ARG A 23 12.07 -22.15 -36.99
N GLU A 24 12.02 -20.86 -36.77
CA GLU A 24 11.13 -19.96 -37.56
C GLU A 24 11.70 -19.67 -38.96
N PHE A 25 13.02 -19.71 -39.13
CA PHE A 25 13.67 -19.37 -40.43
C PHE A 25 13.52 -20.47 -41.50
N PHE A 26 13.27 -21.72 -41.11
CA PHE A 26 13.10 -22.83 -42.03
C PHE A 26 11.64 -23.22 -42.31
N GLY A 27 10.67 -22.42 -41.91
CA GLY A 27 9.25 -22.60 -42.26
C GLY A 27 8.60 -23.87 -41.70
N PHE A 28 9.17 -24.44 -40.62
CA PHE A 28 8.51 -25.51 -39.89
C PHE A 28 7.50 -24.87 -38.89
N GLU A 29 6.41 -24.36 -39.41
CA GLU A 29 5.24 -24.11 -38.58
C GLU A 29 4.76 -25.43 -37.96
N GLU A 30 4.93 -25.60 -36.66
CA GLU A 30 4.20 -26.64 -35.93
C GLU A 30 2.73 -26.38 -36.16
N LYS A 31 2.06 -27.19 -36.96
CA LYS A 31 0.59 -27.18 -37.08
C LYS A 31 0.06 -27.38 -35.69
N LYS A 32 -0.42 -26.28 -35.07
CA LYS A 32 -1.14 -26.35 -33.80
C LYS A 32 -2.32 -27.28 -34.00
N ILE A 33 -2.22 -28.50 -33.48
CA ILE A 33 -3.30 -29.47 -33.50
C ILE A 33 -4.46 -28.83 -32.71
N PRO A 34 -5.60 -28.53 -33.32
CA PRO A 34 -6.71 -27.96 -32.60
C PRO A 34 -7.16 -28.95 -31.55
N LEU A 35 -7.17 -28.51 -30.30
CA LEU A 35 -7.69 -29.32 -29.20
C LEU A 35 -9.13 -29.67 -29.50
N LEU A 36 -9.43 -31.00 -29.65
CA LEU A 36 -10.78 -31.53 -29.84
C LEU A 36 -11.54 -31.35 -28.52
N GLY A 37 -12.64 -30.61 -28.56
CA GLY A 37 -13.53 -30.42 -27.42
C GLY A 37 -14.40 -29.18 -27.57
N LYS A 38 -15.49 -29.14 -26.84
CA LYS A 38 -16.36 -27.96 -26.77
C LYS A 38 -15.66 -26.94 -25.82
N ARG A 39 -15.17 -25.85 -26.38
CA ARG A 39 -14.57 -24.77 -25.56
C ARG A 39 -15.69 -24.08 -24.79
N ILE A 40 -15.66 -24.16 -23.48
CA ILE A 40 -16.50 -23.35 -22.60
C ILE A 40 -15.62 -22.16 -22.22
N SER A 41 -16.10 -20.93 -22.47
CA SER A 41 -15.42 -19.72 -22.02
C SER A 41 -15.46 -19.68 -20.50
N VAL A 42 -14.31 -19.80 -19.86
CA VAL A 42 -14.17 -19.72 -18.40
C VAL A 42 -14.43 -18.27 -17.92
N LEU A 43 -14.36 -17.29 -18.82
CA LEU A 43 -14.65 -15.88 -18.55
C LEU A 43 -16.09 -15.47 -18.88
N LYS A 44 -17.00 -16.42 -19.07
CA LYS A 44 -18.44 -16.15 -19.01
C LYS A 44 -18.92 -16.16 -17.54
N GLY A 45 -18.29 -15.39 -16.67
CA GLY A 45 -19.07 -14.72 -15.66
C GLY A 45 -19.94 -13.70 -16.42
N ASP A 46 -21.22 -13.73 -16.16
CA ASP A 46 -22.19 -12.81 -16.73
C ASP A 46 -21.75 -11.36 -16.44
N LEU A 47 -20.92 -10.80 -17.31
CA LEU A 47 -20.71 -9.33 -17.34
C LEU A 47 -22.04 -8.61 -17.50
N ASN A 48 -23.06 -9.29 -18.01
CA ASN A 48 -24.42 -8.78 -18.11
C ASN A 48 -25.19 -8.82 -16.78
N SER A 49 -24.69 -9.49 -15.73
CA SER A 49 -25.36 -9.48 -14.42
C SER A 49 -25.24 -8.12 -13.72
N PHE A 50 -24.25 -7.32 -14.08
CA PHE A 50 -24.10 -5.95 -13.56
C PHE A 50 -24.92 -4.91 -14.33
N GLU A 51 -25.30 -5.18 -15.59
CA GLU A 51 -26.10 -4.23 -16.38
C GLU A 51 -27.57 -4.16 -15.94
N ASN A 52 -28.08 -5.13 -15.21
CA ASN A 52 -29.49 -5.20 -14.83
C ASN A 52 -29.79 -4.79 -13.39
N ILE A 53 -28.77 -4.40 -12.60
CA ILE A 53 -29.02 -3.74 -11.32
C ILE A 53 -29.18 -2.23 -11.59
N ARG A 54 -30.18 -1.87 -12.39
CA ARG A 54 -30.77 -0.53 -12.32
C ARG A 54 -31.59 -0.47 -11.04
N THR A 55 -30.93 -0.20 -9.94
CA THR A 55 -31.64 0.29 -8.78
C THR A 55 -32.09 1.71 -9.14
N ASP A 56 -33.38 1.96 -9.19
CA ASP A 56 -33.94 3.33 -9.22
C ASP A 56 -33.67 4.09 -7.90
N SER A 57 -32.71 3.62 -7.13
CA SER A 57 -32.28 4.24 -5.88
C SER A 57 -31.59 5.55 -6.22
N LYS A 58 -32.21 6.63 -5.78
CA LYS A 58 -31.67 7.98 -5.86
C LYS A 58 -30.38 8.03 -5.04
N VAL A 59 -29.27 8.35 -5.67
CA VAL A 59 -28.03 8.61 -4.93
C VAL A 59 -28.17 9.97 -4.27
N GLU A 60 -28.28 9.98 -2.95
CA GLU A 60 -28.27 11.19 -2.16
C GLU A 60 -26.82 11.44 -1.69
N LEU A 61 -26.23 12.52 -2.19
CA LEU A 61 -24.93 12.98 -1.71
C LEU A 61 -25.13 13.87 -0.48
N SER A 62 -24.23 13.73 0.49
CA SER A 62 -24.16 14.65 1.62
C SER A 62 -23.85 16.08 1.15
N GLU A 63 -24.05 17.06 1.99
CA GLU A 63 -23.64 18.44 1.71
C GLU A 63 -22.15 18.54 1.44
N LEU A 64 -21.75 19.53 0.62
CA LEU A 64 -20.37 19.80 0.31
C LEU A 64 -19.64 20.38 1.53
N GLU A 65 -18.54 19.75 1.93
CA GLU A 65 -17.69 20.23 3.02
C GLU A 65 -16.39 20.83 2.47
N ILE A 66 -15.98 21.95 3.02
CA ILE A 66 -14.64 22.52 2.78
C ILE A 66 -13.65 21.76 3.65
N ASN A 67 -12.64 21.19 3.03
CA ASN A 67 -11.58 20.47 3.74
C ASN A 67 -10.27 21.26 3.68
N LEU A 68 -9.79 21.73 4.83
CA LEU A 68 -8.52 22.46 4.97
C LEU A 68 -7.37 21.56 5.43
N ASN A 69 -7.68 20.41 6.01
CA ASN A 69 -6.71 19.47 6.57
C ASN A 69 -6.87 18.10 5.95
N TRP A 70 -5.77 17.36 5.85
CA TRP A 70 -5.74 15.96 5.44
C TRP A 70 -4.82 15.19 6.39
N GLU A 71 -5.37 14.76 7.52
CA GLU A 71 -4.58 14.35 8.68
C GLU A 71 -4.06 12.92 8.60
N GLN A 72 -4.71 12.07 7.84
CA GLN A 72 -4.33 10.67 7.64
C GLN A 72 -4.92 10.14 6.32
N SER A 73 -4.66 8.90 6.00
CA SER A 73 -5.23 8.26 4.81
C SER A 73 -6.75 8.39 4.80
N HIS A 74 -7.31 8.76 3.64
CA HIS A 74 -8.74 9.05 3.46
C HIS A 74 -9.31 10.15 4.36
N ASN A 75 -8.44 10.89 5.05
CA ASN A 75 -8.80 11.94 6.03
C ASN A 75 -9.72 11.46 7.17
N SER A 76 -9.82 10.17 7.38
CA SER A 76 -10.69 9.55 8.39
C SER A 76 -10.17 8.18 8.81
N PRO A 77 -10.25 7.81 10.09
CA PRO A 77 -9.92 6.46 10.52
C PRO A 77 -10.89 5.39 9.98
N THR A 78 -12.10 5.77 9.59
CA THR A 78 -13.08 4.87 8.95
C THR A 78 -12.81 4.63 7.47
N HIS A 79 -11.89 5.38 6.89
CA HIS A 79 -11.59 5.47 5.46
C HIS A 79 -12.79 5.90 4.58
N MET A 80 -13.87 6.32 5.17
CA MET A 80 -15.00 6.88 4.45
C MET A 80 -14.69 8.33 4.06
N SER A 81 -14.63 8.60 2.77
CA SER A 81 -14.45 9.95 2.26
C SER A 81 -15.76 10.73 2.31
N LYS A 82 -15.69 11.97 2.75
CA LYS A 82 -16.81 12.92 2.72
C LYS A 82 -17.01 13.51 1.33
N ASN A 83 -18.16 14.11 1.08
CA ASN A 83 -18.40 14.88 -0.14
C ASN A 83 -17.66 16.22 -0.04
N LEU A 84 -16.48 16.30 -0.63
CA LEU A 84 -15.59 17.44 -0.51
C LEU A 84 -15.84 18.46 -1.62
N SER A 85 -15.86 19.74 -1.24
CA SER A 85 -15.85 20.84 -2.19
C SER A 85 -14.52 20.87 -2.95
N ALA A 86 -14.58 20.87 -4.28
CA ALA A 86 -13.41 21.01 -5.12
C ALA A 86 -13.33 22.41 -5.72
N ILE A 87 -12.10 22.94 -5.84
CA ILE A 87 -11.84 24.14 -6.62
C ILE A 87 -12.02 23.79 -8.09
N THR A 88 -12.81 24.56 -8.81
CA THR A 88 -13.13 24.31 -10.23
C THR A 88 -12.02 24.73 -11.21
N ASP A 89 -11.05 25.53 -10.78
CA ASP A 89 -9.94 25.97 -11.61
C ASP A 89 -8.72 25.08 -11.45
N PHE A 90 -8.63 24.01 -12.25
CA PHE A 90 -7.49 23.08 -12.27
C PHE A 90 -6.33 23.55 -13.17
N ASN A 91 -6.32 24.78 -13.66
CA ASN A 91 -5.32 25.28 -14.59
C ASN A 91 -4.05 25.81 -13.88
N LYS A 92 -4.08 25.91 -12.56
CA LYS A 92 -2.97 26.44 -11.77
C LYS A 92 -2.31 25.33 -10.96
N PHE A 93 -1.27 24.71 -11.52
CA PHE A 93 -0.41 23.79 -10.80
C PHE A 93 0.85 24.49 -10.36
N LYS A 94 1.18 24.37 -9.07
CA LYS A 94 2.41 24.88 -8.50
C LYS A 94 3.27 23.73 -8.00
N ARG A 95 4.53 23.71 -8.44
CA ARG A 95 5.52 22.79 -7.86
C ARG A 95 6.03 23.38 -6.55
N ILE A 96 5.76 22.68 -5.44
CA ILE A 96 6.04 23.18 -4.09
C ILE A 96 7.27 22.52 -3.43
N THR A 97 7.89 21.52 -4.02
CA THR A 97 8.89 20.74 -3.29
C THR A 97 10.08 20.32 -4.13
N SER A 98 11.16 19.99 -3.39
CA SER A 98 12.44 19.52 -3.87
C SER A 98 12.91 18.25 -3.13
N GLY A 99 12.00 17.38 -2.66
CA GLY A 99 12.36 16.07 -2.11
C GLY A 99 12.97 15.15 -3.16
N LYS A 100 13.61 14.07 -2.73
CA LYS A 100 14.11 13.04 -3.64
C LYS A 100 12.95 12.20 -4.18
N GLY A 101 12.80 12.15 -5.49
CA GLY A 101 11.80 11.31 -6.17
C GLY A 101 12.15 9.82 -6.12
N GLU A 102 11.21 8.99 -6.55
CA GLU A 102 11.38 7.54 -6.61
C GLU A 102 12.57 7.10 -7.45
N GLU A 103 13.21 6.03 -7.02
CA GLU A 103 14.26 5.30 -7.72
C GLU A 103 13.85 3.83 -7.92
N LYS A 104 14.68 3.05 -8.63
CA LYS A 104 14.36 1.64 -8.91
C LYS A 104 14.05 0.86 -7.64
N ASP A 105 14.83 1.07 -6.60
CA ASP A 105 14.80 0.30 -5.36
C ASP A 105 14.26 1.11 -4.16
N SER A 106 13.76 2.33 -4.42
CA SER A 106 13.16 3.21 -3.41
C SER A 106 11.83 3.74 -3.90
N LYS A 107 10.72 3.30 -3.27
CA LYS A 107 9.35 3.66 -3.66
C LYS A 107 8.69 4.52 -2.59
N ILE A 108 7.94 5.52 -3.03
CA ILE A 108 7.17 6.39 -2.14
C ILE A 108 5.73 5.84 -2.09
N LEU A 109 5.41 5.10 -1.04
CA LEU A 109 4.05 4.57 -0.81
C LEU A 109 3.22 5.49 0.09
N SER A 110 3.86 6.43 0.76
CA SER A 110 3.22 7.37 1.67
C SER A 110 2.47 8.46 0.92
N GLN A 111 1.21 8.67 1.32
CA GLN A 111 0.49 9.88 0.95
C GLN A 111 0.96 11.05 1.83
N PRO A 112 1.00 12.29 1.30
CA PRO A 112 1.24 13.47 2.12
C PRO A 112 0.06 13.72 3.07
N VAL A 113 0.35 14.36 4.22
CA VAL A 113 -0.68 14.85 5.14
C VAL A 113 -0.61 16.37 5.22
N ILE A 114 -1.74 17.00 5.47
CA ILE A 114 -1.88 18.47 5.52
C ILE A 114 -2.53 18.84 6.85
N LYS A 115 -1.91 19.78 7.55
CA LYS A 115 -2.41 20.36 8.80
C LYS A 115 -1.91 21.80 8.96
N ASP A 116 -2.78 22.70 9.39
CA ASP A 116 -2.45 24.09 9.72
C ASP A 116 -1.62 24.77 8.60
N ASN A 117 -2.13 24.67 7.36
CA ASN A 117 -1.50 25.23 6.16
C ASN A 117 -0.06 24.74 5.86
N LYS A 118 0.32 23.59 6.43
CA LYS A 118 1.58 22.90 6.15
C LYS A 118 1.32 21.53 5.54
N ILE A 119 2.15 21.14 4.58
CA ILE A 119 2.17 19.79 4.02
C ILE A 119 3.38 19.03 4.56
N PHE A 120 3.14 17.78 4.97
CA PHE A 120 4.18 16.89 5.46
C PHE A 120 4.21 15.65 4.57
N TYR A 121 5.39 15.25 4.14
CA TYR A 121 5.58 14.10 3.26
C TYR A 121 6.93 13.44 3.50
N ILE A 122 7.06 12.18 3.07
CA ILE A 122 8.31 11.41 3.08
C ILE A 122 8.83 11.33 1.64
N ASP A 123 10.10 11.64 1.44
CA ASP A 123 10.77 11.45 0.15
C ASP A 123 11.40 10.04 0.04
N ALA A 124 11.87 9.67 -1.16
CA ALA A 124 12.46 8.36 -1.43
C ALA A 124 13.75 8.05 -0.63
N LYS A 125 14.36 9.04 0.00
CA LYS A 125 15.48 8.87 0.93
C LYS A 125 15.06 8.93 2.40
N THR A 126 13.77 8.67 2.66
CA THR A 126 13.17 8.69 3.99
C THR A 126 13.38 9.99 4.78
N ASN A 127 13.48 11.10 4.06
CA ASN A 127 13.40 12.40 4.72
C ASN A 127 11.93 12.77 4.90
N ILE A 128 11.55 13.08 6.12
CA ILE A 128 10.29 13.76 6.43
C ILE A 128 10.52 15.25 6.21
N ILE A 129 9.65 15.86 5.44
CA ILE A 129 9.75 17.27 5.06
C ILE A 129 8.46 17.95 5.47
N ALA A 130 8.58 19.06 6.20
CA ALA A 130 7.50 19.99 6.48
C ALA A 130 7.66 21.21 5.59
N TYR A 131 6.64 21.50 4.80
CA TYR A 131 6.61 22.65 3.90
C TYR A 131 5.42 23.54 4.23
N ASP A 132 5.67 24.82 4.42
CA ASP A 132 4.66 25.84 4.67
C ASP A 132 4.08 26.30 3.33
N LEU A 133 2.77 26.16 3.15
CA LEU A 133 2.08 26.47 1.91
C LEU A 133 1.92 27.98 1.69
N GLU A 134 1.86 28.78 2.76
CA GLU A 134 1.74 30.22 2.70
C GLU A 134 3.11 30.90 2.54
N ALA A 135 4.06 30.54 3.40
CA ALA A 135 5.42 31.07 3.33
C ALA A 135 6.25 30.48 2.18
N GLU A 136 5.72 29.44 1.50
CA GLU A 136 6.32 28.77 0.34
C GLU A 136 7.76 28.27 0.57
N ARG A 137 8.03 27.73 1.76
CA ARG A 137 9.37 27.29 2.13
C ARG A 137 9.34 26.02 2.99
N ILE A 138 10.45 25.29 2.96
CA ILE A 138 10.67 24.19 3.91
C ILE A 138 10.84 24.79 5.31
N VAL A 139 10.02 24.30 6.26
CA VAL A 139 10.12 24.67 7.68
C VAL A 139 11.22 23.86 8.36
N TRP A 140 11.18 22.55 8.15
CA TRP A 140 12.19 21.62 8.62
C TRP A 140 12.25 20.35 7.76
N LYS A 141 13.36 19.66 7.87
CA LYS A 141 13.61 18.36 7.23
C LYS A 141 14.33 17.44 8.20
N LYS A 142 13.86 16.20 8.32
CA LYS A 142 14.42 15.17 9.19
C LYS A 142 14.60 13.87 8.43
N ASN A 143 15.80 13.33 8.42
CA ASN A 143 16.06 11.98 7.95
C ASN A 143 15.74 10.96 9.05
N ILE A 144 15.07 9.86 8.69
CA ILE A 144 14.71 8.76 9.60
C ILE A 144 15.40 7.44 9.22
N SER A 145 16.33 7.46 8.26
CA SER A 145 17.12 6.25 7.94
C SER A 145 18.03 5.88 9.11
N THR A 146 18.18 4.59 9.34
CA THR A 146 19.21 4.08 10.25
C THR A 146 20.49 3.88 9.46
N SER A 147 21.64 4.27 10.00
CA SER A 147 22.96 4.33 9.34
C SER A 147 23.52 2.98 8.86
N LEU A 148 22.81 1.89 9.05
CA LEU A 148 23.24 0.52 8.73
C LEU A 148 22.53 -0.10 7.53
N GLU A 149 21.55 0.58 6.93
CA GLU A 149 20.71 -0.01 5.90
C GLU A 149 20.91 0.65 4.55
N ASN A 150 21.09 -0.20 3.56
CA ASN A 150 21.21 0.18 2.16
C ASN A 150 19.98 0.97 1.69
N ASP A 151 20.17 1.76 0.65
CA ASP A 151 19.22 2.71 0.03
C ASP A 151 17.89 2.12 -0.49
N HIS A 152 17.50 0.92 -0.07
CA HIS A 152 16.27 0.24 -0.51
C HIS A 152 15.09 0.57 0.40
N ASN A 153 14.39 1.65 0.12
CA ASN A 153 13.26 2.11 0.92
C ASN A 153 11.95 1.81 0.21
N ILE A 154 11.23 0.81 0.70
CA ILE A 154 9.89 0.51 0.24
C ILE A 154 8.96 0.56 1.43
N GLY A 155 8.10 1.57 1.49
CA GLY A 155 7.04 1.63 2.47
C GLY A 155 7.11 2.82 3.43
N GLY A 156 6.43 2.63 4.56
CA GLY A 156 6.23 3.69 5.53
C GLY A 156 5.03 4.58 5.21
N GLY A 157 4.78 5.53 6.08
CA GLY A 157 3.72 6.50 5.89
C GLY A 157 3.49 7.39 7.10
N LEU A 158 2.66 8.40 6.90
CA LEU A 158 2.40 9.46 7.85
C LEU A 158 0.93 9.51 8.26
N ALA A 159 0.71 9.91 9.51
CA ALA A 159 -0.54 10.49 10.00
C ALA A 159 -0.18 11.62 10.98
N ILE A 160 -1.05 12.60 11.16
CA ILE A 160 -0.80 13.78 11.98
C ILE A 160 -1.98 14.08 12.89
N ASN A 161 -1.70 14.56 14.09
CA ASN A 161 -2.69 15.14 14.99
C ASN A 161 -2.34 16.60 15.33
N GLU A 162 -2.94 17.16 16.37
CA GLU A 162 -2.70 18.55 16.78
C GLU A 162 -1.25 18.87 17.12
N ASN A 163 -0.48 17.89 17.63
CA ASN A 163 0.85 18.14 18.20
C ASN A 163 1.97 17.39 17.48
N ALA A 164 1.68 16.25 16.86
CA ALA A 164 2.69 15.33 16.40
C ALA A 164 2.35 14.67 15.08
N ILE A 165 3.39 14.30 14.36
CA ILE A 165 3.38 13.43 13.19
C ILE A 165 3.76 12.03 13.66
N PHE A 166 2.93 11.06 13.32
CA PHE A 166 3.21 9.63 13.54
C PHE A 166 3.68 9.00 12.26
N VAL A 167 4.75 8.25 12.35
CA VAL A 167 5.46 7.70 11.20
C VAL A 167 5.62 6.20 11.36
N ASN A 168 5.08 5.46 10.43
CA ASN A 168 5.47 4.07 10.24
C ASN A 168 6.70 4.04 9.33
N SER A 169 7.78 3.47 9.83
CA SER A 169 9.08 3.44 9.14
C SER A 169 9.31 2.10 8.44
N PRO A 170 9.91 2.08 7.23
CA PRO A 170 10.38 0.86 6.61
C PRO A 170 11.51 0.17 7.38
N TYR A 171 12.06 0.80 8.42
CA TYR A 171 13.14 0.29 9.27
C TYR A 171 12.65 -0.35 10.58
N ALA A 172 11.45 -0.91 10.59
CA ALA A 172 10.86 -1.57 11.76
C ALA A 172 10.77 -0.64 12.99
N GLU A 173 10.30 0.58 12.79
CA GLU A 173 10.15 1.56 13.85
C GLU A 173 8.90 2.41 13.66
N VAL A 174 8.16 2.67 14.75
CA VAL A 174 7.09 3.66 14.79
C VAL A 174 7.63 4.88 15.54
N LEU A 175 7.47 6.06 14.94
CA LEU A 175 8.01 7.31 15.48
C LEU A 175 6.88 8.30 15.74
N SER A 176 7.05 9.12 16.76
CA SER A 176 6.29 10.36 16.96
C SER A 176 7.24 11.54 16.91
N ILE A 177 6.91 12.52 16.11
CA ILE A 177 7.77 13.67 15.79
C ILE A 177 6.95 14.94 16.01
N ASN A 178 7.52 15.92 16.67
CA ASN A 178 6.89 17.21 16.85
C ASN A 178 6.66 17.89 15.49
N LYS A 179 5.43 18.27 15.18
CA LYS A 179 5.06 18.80 13.87
C LYS A 179 5.68 20.16 13.56
N GLU A 180 6.03 20.98 14.59
CA GLU A 180 6.53 22.33 14.38
C GLU A 180 8.03 22.38 14.10
N ASN A 181 8.82 21.46 14.69
CA ASN A 181 10.28 21.53 14.61
C ASN A 181 10.98 20.23 14.21
N GLY A 182 10.24 19.14 13.97
CA GLY A 182 10.80 17.86 13.59
C GLY A 182 11.56 17.12 14.71
N ALA A 183 11.48 17.57 15.97
CA ALA A 183 12.10 16.88 17.08
C ALA A 183 11.42 15.53 17.37
N LEU A 184 12.22 14.51 17.65
CA LEU A 184 11.69 13.20 18.07
C LEU A 184 11.03 13.33 19.45
N ILE A 185 9.78 12.88 19.56
CA ILE A 185 9.05 12.80 20.84
C ILE A 185 9.27 11.42 21.44
N TRP A 186 8.99 10.38 20.68
CA TRP A 186 9.27 8.98 21.06
C TRP A 186 9.50 8.11 19.81
N SER A 187 10.15 6.98 20.01
CA SER A 187 10.27 5.94 19.03
C SER A 187 10.02 4.57 19.66
N LYS A 188 9.46 3.66 18.87
CA LYS A 188 9.16 2.28 19.23
C LYS A 188 9.67 1.34 18.18
N LYS A 189 10.70 0.56 18.50
CA LYS A 189 11.15 -0.55 17.64
C LYS A 189 10.12 -1.68 17.65
N VAL A 190 9.91 -2.27 16.49
CA VAL A 190 8.94 -3.35 16.23
C VAL A 190 9.65 -4.55 15.59
N SER A 191 8.94 -5.66 15.45
CA SER A 191 9.54 -6.93 14.96
C SER A 191 9.91 -6.89 13.48
N SER A 192 9.21 -6.10 12.67
CA SER A 192 9.28 -6.14 11.22
C SER A 192 8.96 -4.79 10.60
N PRO A 193 9.42 -4.48 9.39
CA PRO A 193 9.12 -3.24 8.68
C PRO A 193 7.63 -2.92 8.59
N LEU A 194 7.31 -1.64 8.45
CA LEU A 194 5.95 -1.16 8.24
C LEU A 194 5.85 -0.54 6.83
N ARG A 195 4.83 -0.93 6.06
CA ARG A 195 4.67 -0.48 4.66
C ARG A 195 3.50 0.46 4.44
N SER A 196 2.60 0.60 5.41
CA SER A 196 1.44 1.50 5.34
C SER A 196 1.52 2.63 6.34
N SER A 197 0.78 3.70 6.09
CA SER A 197 0.61 4.78 7.07
C SER A 197 -0.10 4.28 8.32
N PRO A 198 0.20 4.84 9.50
CA PRO A 198 -0.56 4.54 10.70
C PRO A 198 -1.97 5.12 10.60
N THR A 199 -2.91 4.53 11.34
CA THR A 199 -4.26 5.08 11.55
C THR A 199 -4.36 5.63 12.97
N LEU A 200 -4.86 6.85 13.09
CA LEU A 200 -5.04 7.53 14.38
C LEU A 200 -6.52 7.50 14.78
N VAL A 201 -6.80 7.01 15.98
CA VAL A 201 -8.15 6.99 16.56
C VAL A 201 -8.08 6.98 18.09
N ASN A 202 -8.89 7.76 18.77
CA ASN A 202 -9.06 7.74 20.24
C ASN A 202 -7.73 7.69 21.03
N ASN A 203 -6.80 8.59 20.75
CA ASN A 203 -5.44 8.64 21.33
C ASN A 203 -4.60 7.36 21.11
N ARG A 204 -4.91 6.58 20.08
CA ARG A 204 -4.15 5.38 19.68
C ARG A 204 -3.54 5.53 18.32
N VAL A 205 -2.37 4.92 18.14
CA VAL A 205 -1.70 4.73 16.85
C VAL A 205 -1.83 3.26 16.49
N LEU A 206 -2.50 2.98 15.37
CA LEU A 206 -2.69 1.64 14.84
C LEU A 206 -1.70 1.42 13.70
N SER A 207 -0.86 0.41 13.82
CA SER A 207 0.19 0.12 12.84
C SER A 207 0.27 -1.37 12.53
N ILE A 208 0.38 -1.74 11.25
CA ILE A 208 0.55 -3.14 10.82
C ILE A 208 1.98 -3.33 10.33
N THR A 209 2.63 -4.37 10.79
CA THR A 209 3.94 -4.81 10.32
C THR A 209 3.80 -5.78 9.14
N VAL A 210 4.87 -5.95 8.35
CA VAL A 210 4.91 -6.84 7.17
C VAL A 210 4.64 -8.30 7.52
N ASP A 211 4.99 -8.72 8.75
CA ASP A 211 4.75 -10.06 9.29
C ASP A 211 3.33 -10.25 9.88
N ASN A 212 2.37 -9.42 9.47
CA ASN A 212 0.97 -9.49 9.88
C ASN A 212 0.75 -9.32 11.39
N ARG A 213 1.42 -8.36 12.00
CA ARG A 213 1.20 -7.99 13.39
C ARG A 213 0.60 -6.60 13.48
N LEU A 214 -0.56 -6.48 14.10
CA LEU A 214 -1.15 -5.21 14.50
C LEU A 214 -0.59 -4.78 15.83
N LEU A 215 -0.15 -3.53 15.91
CA LEU A 215 0.30 -2.86 17.13
C LEU A 215 -0.64 -1.69 17.41
N VAL A 216 -1.12 -1.61 18.63
CA VAL A 216 -1.90 -0.48 19.13
C VAL A 216 -1.09 0.23 20.20
N LEU A 217 -0.64 1.43 19.89
CA LEU A 217 0.25 2.22 20.73
C LEU A 217 -0.49 3.44 21.30
N ASP A 218 -0.09 3.88 22.48
CA ASP A 218 -0.49 5.18 23.02
C ASP A 218 0.14 6.33 22.23
N GLN A 219 -0.66 7.32 21.82
CA GLN A 219 -0.15 8.44 21.01
C GLN A 219 0.87 9.31 21.75
N VAL A 220 0.76 9.46 23.06
CA VAL A 220 1.57 10.38 23.87
C VAL A 220 2.90 9.73 24.24
N LYS A 221 2.86 8.47 24.66
CA LYS A 221 4.03 7.76 25.22
C LYS A 221 4.68 6.78 24.26
N GLY A 222 3.98 6.32 23.22
CA GLY A 222 4.44 5.26 22.33
C GLY A 222 4.48 3.87 22.99
N GLU A 223 3.85 3.72 24.15
CA GLU A 223 3.75 2.43 24.84
C GLU A 223 2.78 1.51 24.14
N LEU A 224 3.10 0.22 24.08
CA LEU A 224 2.21 -0.80 23.55
C LEU A 224 1.03 -1.00 24.51
N ILE A 225 -0.19 -0.75 24.01
CA ILE A 225 -1.42 -1.02 24.77
C ILE A 225 -1.79 -2.48 24.62
N TRP A 226 -1.88 -2.96 23.37
CA TRP A 226 -2.08 -4.37 23.03
C TRP A 226 -1.65 -4.62 21.58
N SER A 227 -1.56 -5.89 21.20
CA SER A 227 -1.25 -6.31 19.83
C SER A 227 -2.08 -7.53 19.44
N HIS A 228 -2.27 -7.71 18.14
CA HIS A 228 -2.91 -8.88 17.55
C HIS A 228 -2.02 -9.44 16.44
N GLU A 229 -1.92 -10.76 16.35
CA GLU A 229 -1.04 -11.45 15.41
C GLU A 229 -1.89 -12.23 14.39
N GLY A 230 -1.71 -11.93 13.11
CA GLY A 230 -2.20 -12.74 12.02
C GLY A 230 -1.19 -13.83 11.63
N ILE A 231 -1.56 -14.68 10.70
CA ILE A 231 -0.65 -15.70 10.17
C ILE A 231 0.37 -15.00 9.26
N PRO A 232 1.69 -15.13 9.54
CA PRO A 232 2.71 -14.55 8.68
C PRO A 232 2.63 -15.11 7.26
N ASN A 233 2.81 -14.24 6.26
CA ASN A 233 2.89 -14.62 4.86
C ASN A 233 4.29 -14.29 4.32
N ASN A 234 4.90 -15.24 3.61
CA ASN A 234 6.23 -15.07 3.01
C ASN A 234 6.20 -14.19 1.75
N THR A 235 5.03 -14.01 1.16
CA THR A 235 4.83 -13.21 -0.04
C THR A 235 3.69 -12.24 0.19
N SER A 236 3.96 -10.95 0.05
CA SER A 236 2.95 -9.90 0.15
C SER A 236 3.15 -8.87 -0.96
N ILE A 237 2.08 -8.20 -1.36
CA ILE A 237 2.14 -7.07 -2.28
C ILE A 237 2.95 -5.94 -1.63
N VAL A 238 3.63 -5.14 -2.45
CA VAL A 238 4.47 -4.01 -1.99
C VAL A 238 3.65 -2.97 -1.22
N SER A 239 2.40 -2.76 -1.61
CA SER A 239 1.44 -1.93 -0.91
C SER A 239 0.80 -2.71 0.23
N ALA A 240 0.71 -2.14 1.42
CA ALA A 240 0.00 -2.74 2.54
C ALA A 240 -1.27 -1.94 2.86
N PRO A 241 -2.41 -2.62 3.07
CA PRO A 241 -3.63 -1.94 3.48
C PRO A 241 -3.47 -1.38 4.89
N LYS A 242 -4.31 -0.41 5.23
CA LYS A 242 -4.32 0.24 6.53
C LYS A 242 -5.45 -0.29 7.39
N VAL A 243 -5.29 -0.17 8.69
CA VAL A 243 -6.37 -0.47 9.64
C VAL A 243 -7.46 0.58 9.48
N ALA A 244 -8.70 0.14 9.30
CA ALA A 244 -9.84 1.03 9.46
C ALA A 244 -10.38 0.92 10.89
N ALA A 245 -10.86 2.02 11.45
CA ALA A 245 -11.39 2.03 12.80
C ALA A 245 -12.53 3.05 12.96
N ASP A 246 -13.50 2.70 13.79
CA ASP A 246 -14.45 3.65 14.35
C ASP A 246 -14.15 3.87 15.84
N GLN A 247 -15.13 4.34 16.62
CA GLN A 247 -14.94 4.61 18.05
C GLN A 247 -14.71 3.36 18.90
N ASN A 248 -15.21 2.20 18.49
CA ASN A 248 -15.25 0.98 19.30
C ASN A 248 -14.60 -0.23 18.64
N ILE A 249 -14.62 -0.29 17.33
CA ILE A 249 -14.19 -1.45 16.53
C ILE A 249 -13.13 -1.00 15.54
N LEU A 250 -12.12 -1.85 15.35
CA LEU A 250 -11.20 -1.72 14.24
C LEU A 250 -11.28 -2.95 13.34
N VAL A 251 -10.92 -2.77 12.08
CA VAL A 251 -10.78 -3.85 11.11
C VAL A 251 -9.34 -3.88 10.63
N VAL A 252 -8.68 -5.00 10.88
CA VAL A 252 -7.32 -5.23 10.45
C VAL A 252 -7.30 -6.22 9.27
N PRO A 253 -6.85 -5.80 8.09
CA PRO A 253 -6.60 -6.66 6.95
C PRO A 253 -5.17 -7.20 6.99
N TYR A 254 -5.00 -8.49 6.68
CA TYR A 254 -3.69 -9.12 6.62
C TYR A 254 -3.34 -9.61 5.20
N SER A 255 -2.05 -9.74 4.93
CA SER A 255 -1.51 -10.10 3.63
C SER A 255 -1.77 -11.56 3.22
N ASN A 256 -2.36 -12.37 4.08
CA ASN A 256 -2.80 -13.73 3.77
C ASN A 256 -4.28 -13.81 3.36
N GLY A 257 -4.96 -12.67 3.18
CA GLY A 257 -6.37 -12.59 2.83
C GLY A 257 -7.33 -12.65 4.02
N ASP A 258 -6.83 -12.84 5.22
CA ASP A 258 -7.65 -12.82 6.43
C ASP A 258 -7.89 -11.39 6.92
N TYR A 259 -9.03 -11.16 7.53
CA TYR A 259 -9.36 -9.91 8.18
C TYR A 259 -10.12 -10.14 9.49
N PHE A 260 -9.87 -9.26 10.45
CA PHE A 260 -10.43 -9.39 11.78
C PHE A 260 -11.10 -8.09 12.22
N GLY A 261 -12.29 -8.20 12.78
CA GLY A 261 -12.93 -7.14 13.52
C GLY A 261 -12.59 -7.28 15.00
N LEU A 262 -11.88 -6.30 15.55
CA LEU A 262 -11.38 -6.34 16.93
C LEU A 262 -11.97 -5.19 17.75
N ASN A 263 -12.16 -5.42 19.03
CA ASN A 263 -12.51 -4.34 19.96
C ASN A 263 -11.30 -3.39 20.10
N LEU A 264 -11.51 -2.11 19.80
CA LEU A 264 -10.46 -1.09 19.80
C LEU A 264 -9.78 -0.93 21.18
N THR A 265 -10.50 -1.17 22.27
CA THR A 265 -9.98 -0.93 23.63
C THR A 265 -9.04 -2.04 24.11
N ASN A 266 -9.37 -3.30 23.83
CA ASN A 266 -8.69 -4.46 24.45
C ASN A 266 -8.24 -5.53 23.44
N GLY A 267 -8.51 -5.36 22.14
CA GLY A 267 -8.06 -6.31 21.10
C GLY A 267 -8.84 -7.61 21.03
N ILE A 268 -9.95 -7.75 21.76
CA ILE A 268 -10.76 -8.98 21.71
C ILE A 268 -11.35 -9.11 20.30
N GLU A 269 -11.19 -10.30 19.72
CA GLU A 269 -11.78 -10.65 18.43
C GLU A 269 -13.32 -10.69 18.54
N LEU A 270 -13.97 -9.90 17.72
CA LEU A 270 -15.43 -9.84 17.61
C LEU A 270 -15.94 -10.71 16.48
N TRP A 271 -15.24 -10.69 15.36
CA TRP A 271 -15.49 -11.49 14.17
C TRP A 271 -14.24 -11.57 13.29
N LYS A 272 -14.23 -12.55 12.41
CA LYS A 272 -13.19 -12.71 11.38
C LYS A 272 -13.78 -13.19 10.07
N GLY A 273 -13.03 -13.02 9.00
CA GLY A 273 -13.33 -13.55 7.69
C GLY A 273 -12.07 -13.68 6.85
N SER A 274 -12.22 -14.22 5.66
CA SER A 274 -11.16 -14.34 4.67
C SER A 274 -11.74 -14.09 3.29
N ILE A 275 -10.96 -13.44 2.41
CA ILE A 275 -11.30 -13.29 0.99
C ILE A 275 -10.87 -14.52 0.17
N VAL A 276 -10.14 -15.45 0.80
CA VAL A 276 -9.61 -16.64 0.13
C VAL A 276 -10.73 -17.63 -0.14
N ASP A 277 -10.97 -17.90 -1.42
CA ASP A 277 -11.87 -19.00 -1.83
C ASP A 277 -11.10 -20.33 -1.81
N ILE A 278 -11.45 -21.19 -0.86
CA ILE A 278 -10.80 -22.50 -0.67
C ILE A 278 -10.94 -23.40 -1.90
N GLU A 279 -11.96 -23.22 -2.73
CA GLU A 279 -12.17 -24.02 -3.94
C GLU A 279 -11.21 -23.60 -5.07
N GLN A 280 -10.82 -22.34 -5.13
CA GLN A 280 -9.90 -21.82 -6.14
C GLN A 280 -8.42 -22.10 -5.82
N THR A 281 -8.06 -22.29 -4.57
CA THR A 281 -6.65 -22.49 -4.14
C THR A 281 -6.04 -23.82 -4.62
N LYS A 282 -6.83 -24.74 -5.16
CA LYS A 282 -6.32 -26.04 -5.67
C LYS A 282 -5.61 -25.97 -7.01
N THR A 283 -5.68 -24.88 -7.74
CA THR A 283 -5.24 -24.82 -9.15
C THR A 283 -4.33 -23.64 -9.54
N SER A 284 -4.08 -22.69 -8.68
CA SER A 284 -3.21 -21.55 -9.04
C SER A 284 -2.43 -21.00 -7.83
N ASN A 285 -1.20 -20.58 -8.07
CA ASN A 285 -0.44 -19.70 -7.15
C ASN A 285 -1.10 -18.31 -7.14
N THR A 286 -2.29 -18.19 -6.58
CA THR A 286 -2.97 -16.91 -6.44
C THR A 286 -2.41 -16.17 -5.23
N PHE A 287 -2.04 -14.92 -5.44
CA PHE A 287 -1.78 -14.00 -4.34
C PHE A 287 -3.14 -13.63 -3.74
N ASN A 288 -3.40 -14.10 -2.53
CA ASN A 288 -4.63 -13.81 -1.81
C ASN A 288 -4.37 -12.65 -0.83
N ASP A 289 -3.99 -11.50 -1.32
CA ASP A 289 -3.67 -10.35 -0.48
C ASP A 289 -4.86 -9.37 -0.45
N ILE A 290 -5.15 -8.82 0.72
CA ILE A 290 -6.05 -7.68 0.82
C ILE A 290 -5.21 -6.45 0.50
N ASP A 291 -5.44 -5.83 -0.64
CA ASP A 291 -4.70 -4.68 -1.14
C ASP A 291 -5.48 -3.36 -1.00
N ALA A 292 -6.78 -3.43 -0.83
CA ALA A 292 -7.62 -2.27 -0.56
C ALA A 292 -7.77 -1.98 0.94
N ASN A 293 -7.86 -0.70 1.28
CA ASN A 293 -8.16 -0.30 2.65
C ASN A 293 -9.62 -0.65 2.99
N PRO A 294 -9.90 -1.30 4.12
CA PRO A 294 -11.27 -1.49 4.59
C PRO A 294 -11.99 -0.15 4.77
N ILE A 295 -13.29 -0.13 4.51
CA ILE A 295 -14.12 1.08 4.66
C ILE A 295 -15.29 0.75 5.59
N PHE A 296 -15.46 1.56 6.65
CA PHE A 296 -16.68 1.53 7.46
C PHE A 296 -17.76 2.40 6.85
N ILE A 297 -18.94 1.82 6.59
CA ILE A 297 -20.12 2.55 6.15
C ILE A 297 -21.29 2.11 7.02
N ASN A 298 -21.79 3.00 7.86
CA ASN A 298 -22.84 2.70 8.83
C ASN A 298 -22.45 1.48 9.70
N ASN A 299 -23.22 0.39 9.66
CA ASN A 299 -22.96 -0.85 10.38
C ASN A 299 -22.28 -1.93 9.52
N SER A 300 -21.70 -1.55 8.40
CA SER A 300 -21.08 -2.48 7.45
C SER A 300 -19.61 -2.15 7.23
N VAL A 301 -18.84 -3.16 6.89
CA VAL A 301 -17.45 -3.02 6.46
C VAL A 301 -17.31 -3.54 5.04
N ILE A 302 -16.72 -2.75 4.17
CA ILE A 302 -16.38 -3.16 2.80
C ILE A 302 -14.90 -3.50 2.79
N ILE A 303 -14.57 -4.69 2.28
CA ILE A 303 -13.21 -5.19 2.10
C ILE A 303 -13.10 -5.69 0.67
N ALA A 304 -11.98 -5.39 0.02
CA ALA A 304 -11.65 -5.86 -1.31
C ALA A 304 -10.20 -6.35 -1.36
N GLY A 305 -9.96 -7.36 -2.16
CA GLY A 305 -8.64 -7.93 -2.41
C GLY A 305 -8.62 -8.66 -3.75
N SER A 306 -7.44 -9.07 -4.17
CA SER A 306 -7.18 -9.75 -5.45
C SER A 306 -7.08 -11.26 -5.30
#